data_191f9eda2f46c6935236d9f2af8d2c0f
#
_entry.id   191f9eda2f46c6935236d9f2af8d2c0f
#
_cell.length_a   1.000
_cell.length_b   1.000
_cell.length_c   1.000
_cell.angle_alpha   90.00
_cell.angle_beta   90.00
_cell.angle_gamma   90.00
#
_symmetry.space_group_name_H-M   'P 1'
#
loop_
_entity.id
_entity.type
_entity.pdbx_description
1 polymer ?
#
loop_
_entity_poly.entity_id
_entity_poly.type
_entity_poly.pdbx_seq_one_letter_code
_entity_poly.pdbx_strand_id
1 'polypeptide(L)'
;TVEGQWQAEMGFDYQVKSAKATYSQHGWENRDEVKTRTRYEKRLGSVSRRYENVAVPAIDSHKLRLSQLGQFDQGSVTPFESTDLGEALIELPNLDPSEAWQGAEEQFKQKAGQECMAAASAQHLRNFVLQAAYKDMNWTQFLLPMYASWYQDDEGQIHPILVNGQSGHINGLRMASQKKGKHLAGLLAIIAAAMLVMAVLIFVLGIALPPTPINWMGGKAIPKT
;
A
#
# COMPACT_ATOMS: atom_id res chain seq x y z
N THR A 1 -20.97 -1.29 -23.27
CA THR A 1 -22.14 -0.84 -22.48
C THR A 1 -22.67 -1.99 -21.65
N VAL A 2 -22.94 -1.76 -20.37
CA VAL A 2 -23.54 -2.72 -19.41
C VAL A 2 -24.95 -2.25 -19.11
N GLU A 3 -25.93 -3.07 -19.40
CA GLU A 3 -27.34 -2.81 -19.09
C GLU A 3 -27.91 -3.98 -18.32
N GLY A 4 -28.63 -3.72 -17.23
CA GLY A 4 -29.19 -4.82 -16.47
C GLY A 4 -29.95 -4.40 -15.23
N GLN A 5 -30.49 -5.41 -14.56
CA GLN A 5 -31.14 -5.25 -13.27
C GLN A 5 -30.22 -5.76 -12.15
N TRP A 6 -30.24 -5.08 -11.03
CA TRP A 6 -29.44 -5.46 -9.89
C TRP A 6 -30.29 -5.56 -8.64
N GLN A 7 -29.83 -6.38 -7.72
CA GLN A 7 -30.34 -6.48 -6.36
C GLN A 7 -29.18 -6.52 -5.37
N ALA A 8 -29.36 -5.90 -4.23
CA ALA A 8 -28.36 -5.88 -3.17
C ALA A 8 -28.97 -5.63 -1.79
N GLU A 9 -28.17 -5.90 -0.77
CA GLU A 9 -28.42 -5.41 0.60
C GLU A 9 -27.51 -4.21 0.86
N MET A 10 -28.10 -3.03 0.97
CA MET A 10 -27.39 -1.78 1.24
C MET A 10 -27.40 -1.45 2.72
N GLY A 11 -26.23 -1.19 3.28
CA GLY A 11 -26.05 -0.92 4.69
C GLY A 11 -25.90 0.58 4.96
N PHE A 12 -26.70 1.05 5.90
CA PHE A 12 -26.73 2.43 6.36
C PHE A 12 -26.30 2.49 7.81
N ASP A 13 -25.29 3.27 8.08
CA ASP A 13 -24.78 3.46 9.43
C ASP A 13 -25.61 4.47 10.20
N TYR A 14 -25.95 4.14 11.44
CA TYR A 14 -26.63 5.03 12.35
C TYR A 14 -26.04 4.95 13.76
N GLN A 15 -26.12 6.03 14.47
CA GLN A 15 -25.58 6.12 15.83
C GLN A 15 -26.65 5.75 16.86
N VAL A 16 -26.29 4.88 17.80
CA VAL A 16 -27.11 4.51 18.95
C VAL A 16 -26.40 4.98 20.20
N LYS A 17 -27.08 5.82 20.99
CA LYS A 17 -26.60 6.17 22.32
C LYS A 17 -26.95 5.03 23.27
N SER A 18 -25.98 4.52 23.99
CA SER A 18 -26.18 3.54 25.05
C SER A 18 -25.50 4.02 26.32
N ALA A 19 -26.12 3.88 27.45
CA ALA A 19 -25.50 4.13 28.74
C ALA A 19 -24.78 2.85 29.19
N LYS A 20 -23.47 2.95 29.47
CA LYS A 20 -22.69 1.88 30.06
C LYS A 20 -22.33 2.24 31.49
N ALA A 21 -22.80 1.44 32.43
CA ALA A 21 -22.40 1.57 33.81
C ALA A 21 -20.92 1.16 33.95
N THR A 22 -20.08 2.06 34.40
CA THR A 22 -18.66 1.81 34.67
C THR A 22 -18.36 2.14 36.13
N TYR A 23 -17.66 1.26 36.83
CA TYR A 23 -17.24 1.49 38.19
C TYR A 23 -15.96 2.33 38.19
N SER A 24 -16.02 3.51 38.81
CA SER A 24 -14.87 4.41 39.00
C SER A 24 -14.49 4.52 40.48
N GLN A 25 -13.45 5.27 40.79
CA GLN A 25 -13.05 5.55 42.19
C GLN A 25 -14.18 6.25 43.01
N HIS A 26 -15.18 6.82 42.35
CA HIS A 26 -16.29 7.53 42.95
C HIS A 26 -17.61 6.71 42.96
N GLY A 27 -17.54 5.42 42.55
CA GLY A 27 -18.68 4.52 42.47
C GLY A 27 -19.15 4.21 41.06
N TRP A 28 -20.40 3.78 40.91
CA TRP A 28 -20.99 3.49 39.60
C TRP A 28 -21.39 4.78 38.87
N GLU A 29 -20.80 4.99 37.71
CA GLU A 29 -21.09 6.12 36.81
C GLU A 29 -21.67 5.60 35.50
N ASN A 30 -22.74 6.23 35.03
CA ASN A 30 -23.27 5.98 33.70
C ASN A 30 -22.50 6.86 32.70
N ARG A 31 -21.72 6.21 31.80
CA ARG A 31 -21.12 6.90 30.68
C ARG A 31 -21.95 6.68 29.43
N ASP A 32 -22.28 7.77 28.76
CA ASP A 32 -22.90 7.73 27.45
C ASP A 32 -21.87 7.20 26.44
N GLU A 33 -22.17 6.08 25.84
CA GLU A 33 -21.37 5.47 24.77
C GLU A 33 -22.17 5.58 23.47
N VAL A 34 -21.55 6.19 22.45
CA VAL A 34 -22.14 6.24 21.11
C VAL A 34 -21.59 5.07 20.31
N LYS A 35 -22.48 4.18 19.88
CA LYS A 35 -22.14 3.04 19.03
C LYS A 35 -22.70 3.22 17.63
N THR A 36 -21.86 3.04 16.63
CA THR A 36 -22.31 2.94 15.25
C THR A 36 -22.85 1.53 14.98
N ARG A 37 -24.05 1.45 14.44
CA ARG A 37 -24.68 0.22 13.97
C ARG A 37 -25.07 0.37 12.53
N THR A 38 -25.04 -0.72 11.77
CA THR A 38 -25.42 -0.74 10.36
C THR A 38 -26.77 -1.43 10.21
N ARG A 39 -27.70 -0.78 9.53
CA ARG A 39 -28.98 -1.36 9.12
C ARG A 39 -28.90 -1.72 7.64
N TYR A 40 -29.21 -2.97 7.31
CA TYR A 40 -29.24 -3.44 5.94
C TYR A 40 -30.66 -3.41 5.37
N GLU A 41 -30.80 -2.87 4.18
CA GLU A 41 -32.07 -2.81 3.44
C GLU A 41 -31.87 -3.45 2.07
N LYS A 42 -32.85 -4.28 1.66
CA LYS A 42 -32.87 -4.83 0.31
C LYS A 42 -33.22 -3.74 -0.68
N ARG A 43 -32.43 -3.58 -1.71
CA ARG A 43 -32.63 -2.61 -2.80
C ARG A 43 -32.56 -3.32 -4.14
N LEU A 44 -33.38 -2.84 -5.06
CA LEU A 44 -33.47 -3.29 -6.44
C LEU A 44 -33.35 -2.07 -7.33
N GLY A 45 -32.78 -2.25 -8.51
CA GLY A 45 -32.67 -1.17 -9.48
C GLY A 45 -32.19 -1.65 -10.83
N SER A 46 -32.04 -0.71 -11.75
CA SER A 46 -31.45 -0.94 -13.06
C SER A 46 -30.17 -0.14 -13.20
N VAL A 47 -29.25 -0.65 -14.00
CA VAL A 47 -28.02 0.03 -14.41
C VAL A 47 -27.95 0.05 -15.91
N SER A 48 -27.59 1.20 -16.48
CA SER A 48 -27.19 1.35 -17.86
C SER A 48 -25.97 2.26 -17.89
N ARG A 49 -24.79 1.68 -18.11
CA ARG A 49 -23.52 2.39 -18.04
C ARG A 49 -22.57 1.93 -19.13
N ARG A 50 -21.82 2.86 -19.68
CA ARG A 50 -20.69 2.58 -20.55
C ARG A 50 -19.42 2.65 -19.71
N TYR A 51 -18.72 1.52 -19.65
CA TYR A 51 -17.40 1.44 -19.01
C TYR A 51 -16.34 1.41 -20.10
N GLU A 52 -15.33 2.22 -19.94
CA GLU A 52 -14.20 2.31 -20.85
C GLU A 52 -12.91 1.95 -20.10
N ASN A 53 -11.93 1.48 -20.84
CA ASN A 53 -10.59 1.22 -20.32
C ASN A 53 -10.54 0.24 -19.12
N VAL A 54 -11.33 -0.82 -19.20
CA VAL A 54 -11.24 -1.92 -18.23
C VAL A 54 -10.13 -2.86 -18.67
N ALA A 55 -9.00 -2.80 -17.98
CA ALA A 55 -7.85 -3.64 -18.28
C ALA A 55 -8.00 -5.03 -17.65
N VAL A 56 -7.75 -6.05 -18.45
CA VAL A 56 -7.64 -7.44 -18.00
C VAL A 56 -6.34 -8.05 -18.50
N PRO A 57 -5.69 -8.93 -17.72
CA PRO A 57 -4.47 -9.58 -18.17
C PRO A 57 -4.78 -10.51 -19.36
N ALA A 58 -3.96 -10.43 -20.40
CA ALA A 58 -4.00 -11.33 -21.54
C ALA A 58 -3.06 -12.54 -21.40
N ILE A 59 -2.31 -12.59 -20.31
CA ILE A 59 -1.37 -13.66 -19.97
C ILE A 59 -1.73 -14.15 -18.57
N ASP A 60 -1.92 -15.44 -18.41
CA ASP A 60 -2.39 -16.04 -17.15
C ASP A 60 -1.42 -15.78 -15.98
N SER A 61 -0.13 -15.95 -16.22
CA SER A 61 0.91 -15.69 -15.20
C SER A 61 0.96 -14.22 -14.76
N HIS A 62 0.38 -13.29 -15.51
CA HIS A 62 0.37 -11.85 -15.22
C HIS A 62 -0.81 -11.39 -14.38
N LYS A 63 -1.83 -12.22 -14.17
CA LYS A 63 -3.00 -11.86 -13.36
C LYS A 63 -2.59 -11.29 -11.98
N LEU A 64 -1.71 -12.00 -11.31
CA LEU A 64 -1.21 -11.57 -10.01
C LEU A 64 -0.18 -10.42 -10.14
N ARG A 65 0.72 -10.49 -11.13
CA ARG A 65 1.78 -9.50 -11.34
C ARG A 65 1.23 -8.10 -11.61
N LEU A 66 0.21 -7.98 -12.46
CA LEU A 66 -0.40 -6.69 -12.79
C LEU A 66 -1.03 -6.01 -11.57
N SER A 67 -1.69 -6.77 -10.70
CA SER A 67 -2.26 -6.21 -9.47
C SER A 67 -1.19 -5.67 -8.50
N GLN A 68 0.02 -6.23 -8.56
CA GLN A 68 1.14 -5.86 -7.70
C GLN A 68 1.99 -4.71 -8.24
N LEU A 69 1.97 -4.47 -9.56
CA LEU A 69 2.75 -3.41 -10.21
C LEU A 69 2.08 -2.04 -10.19
N GLY A 70 0.89 -1.95 -9.62
CA GLY A 70 0.11 -0.73 -9.59
C GLY A 70 -0.56 -0.42 -10.92
N GLN A 71 -1.07 0.80 -11.05
CA GLN A 71 -1.79 1.22 -12.25
C GLN A 71 -0.83 1.64 -13.36
N PHE A 72 -1.23 1.32 -14.60
CA PHE A 72 -0.60 1.84 -15.80
C PHE A 72 -1.46 2.96 -16.38
N ASP A 73 -0.81 4.03 -16.81
CA ASP A 73 -1.50 5.14 -17.46
C ASP A 73 -1.89 4.76 -18.89
N GLN A 74 -3.19 4.57 -19.09
CA GLN A 74 -3.75 4.23 -20.40
C GLN A 74 -3.91 5.48 -21.31
N GLY A 75 -3.80 6.67 -20.74
CA GLY A 75 -3.89 7.93 -21.52
C GLY A 75 -2.64 8.23 -22.34
N SER A 76 -1.50 7.64 -21.99
CA SER A 76 -0.22 7.81 -22.66
C SER A 76 0.09 6.75 -23.72
N VAL A 77 -0.91 5.98 -24.15
CA VAL A 77 -0.75 4.89 -25.13
C VAL A 77 -0.48 5.47 -26.52
N THR A 78 0.56 4.95 -27.17
CA THR A 78 0.91 5.25 -28.56
C THR A 78 0.69 4.00 -29.43
N PRO A 79 0.44 4.16 -30.74
CA PRO A 79 0.43 3.03 -31.66
C PRO A 79 1.76 2.27 -31.58
N PHE A 80 1.67 0.95 -31.57
CA PHE A 80 2.83 0.09 -31.50
C PHE A 80 3.59 0.07 -32.84
N GLU A 81 4.88 0.35 -32.79
CA GLU A 81 5.83 0.16 -33.88
C GLU A 81 6.91 -0.83 -33.47
N SER A 82 7.25 -1.78 -34.34
CA SER A 82 8.24 -2.82 -34.04
C SER A 82 9.64 -2.26 -33.76
N THR A 83 9.93 -1.06 -34.25
CA THR A 83 11.18 -0.31 -34.00
C THR A 83 11.32 0.17 -32.56
N ASP A 84 10.19 0.33 -31.83
CA ASP A 84 10.18 0.83 -30.47
C ASP A 84 10.68 -0.20 -29.43
N LEU A 85 10.75 -1.46 -29.84
CA LEU A 85 11.10 -2.54 -28.93
C LEU A 85 12.58 -2.57 -28.52
N GLY A 86 13.49 -2.13 -29.41
CA GLY A 86 14.90 -2.27 -29.15
C GLY A 86 15.28 -3.73 -28.83
N GLU A 87 15.82 -3.96 -27.62
CA GLU A 87 16.17 -5.28 -27.10
C GLU A 87 15.08 -5.90 -26.22
N ALA A 88 13.89 -5.27 -26.12
CA ALA A 88 12.82 -5.76 -25.26
C ALA A 88 12.19 -7.04 -25.83
N LEU A 89 11.83 -7.94 -24.93
CA LEU A 89 11.09 -9.15 -25.26
C LEU A 89 9.59 -8.89 -25.17
N ILE A 90 8.83 -9.35 -26.15
CA ILE A 90 7.37 -9.33 -26.10
C ILE A 90 6.88 -10.69 -25.64
N GLU A 91 6.11 -10.69 -24.55
CA GLU A 91 5.31 -11.84 -24.16
C GLU A 91 3.95 -11.76 -24.90
N LEU A 92 3.65 -12.78 -25.69
CA LEU A 92 2.38 -12.85 -26.41
C LEU A 92 1.24 -13.33 -25.51
N PRO A 93 -0.01 -12.91 -25.79
CA PRO A 93 -1.18 -13.38 -25.07
C PRO A 93 -1.31 -14.90 -25.14
N ASN A 94 -1.66 -15.53 -24.04
CA ASN A 94 -1.94 -16.97 -23.94
C ASN A 94 -3.32 -17.28 -23.38
N LEU A 95 -4.07 -16.25 -22.96
CA LEU A 95 -5.45 -16.39 -22.54
C LEU A 95 -6.41 -16.22 -23.72
N ASP A 96 -7.40 -17.09 -23.79
CA ASP A 96 -8.52 -16.91 -24.72
C ASP A 96 -9.33 -15.66 -24.33
N PRO A 97 -9.84 -14.88 -25.31
CA PRO A 97 -10.70 -13.72 -25.01
C PRO A 97 -11.91 -14.05 -24.12
N SER A 98 -12.45 -15.26 -24.22
CA SER A 98 -13.56 -15.71 -23.37
C SER A 98 -13.16 -15.89 -21.91
N GLU A 99 -11.94 -16.32 -21.64
CA GLU A 99 -11.39 -16.43 -20.27
C GLU A 99 -11.03 -15.04 -19.71
N ALA A 100 -10.42 -14.20 -20.55
CA ALA A 100 -10.13 -12.81 -20.18
C ALA A 100 -11.43 -12.03 -19.86
N TRP A 101 -12.52 -12.33 -20.59
CA TRP A 101 -13.83 -11.74 -20.36
C TRP A 101 -14.36 -11.97 -18.94
N GLN A 102 -14.18 -13.14 -18.38
CA GLN A 102 -14.63 -13.41 -17.00
C GLN A 102 -14.02 -12.43 -15.99
N GLY A 103 -12.73 -12.09 -16.17
CA GLY A 103 -12.06 -11.09 -15.35
C GLY A 103 -12.62 -9.67 -15.55
N ALA A 104 -13.00 -9.31 -16.80
CA ALA A 104 -13.64 -8.04 -17.11
C ALA A 104 -15.05 -7.95 -16.51
N GLU A 105 -15.83 -9.01 -16.64
CA GLU A 105 -17.18 -9.09 -16.11
C GLU A 105 -17.22 -8.87 -14.60
N GLU A 106 -16.30 -9.47 -13.86
CA GLU A 106 -16.20 -9.28 -12.41
C GLU A 106 -15.87 -7.82 -12.07
N GLN A 107 -14.95 -7.19 -12.81
CA GLN A 107 -14.63 -5.77 -12.61
C GLN A 107 -15.84 -4.87 -12.93
N PHE A 108 -16.62 -5.18 -13.96
CA PHE A 108 -17.86 -4.44 -14.24
C PHE A 108 -18.88 -4.58 -13.13
N LYS A 109 -19.07 -5.78 -12.59
CA LYS A 109 -19.95 -6.02 -11.44
C LYS A 109 -19.51 -5.21 -10.21
N GLN A 110 -18.21 -5.21 -9.91
CA GLN A 110 -17.66 -4.44 -8.79
C GLN A 110 -17.87 -2.92 -8.98
N LYS A 111 -17.56 -2.38 -10.15
CA LYS A 111 -17.77 -0.96 -10.47
C LYS A 111 -19.25 -0.58 -10.39
N ALA A 112 -20.12 -1.36 -10.99
CA ALA A 112 -21.55 -1.13 -10.93
C ALA A 112 -22.09 -1.18 -9.50
N GLY A 113 -21.62 -2.13 -8.69
CA GLY A 113 -21.95 -2.23 -7.27
C GLY A 113 -21.55 -0.98 -6.48
N GLN A 114 -20.33 -0.48 -6.70
CA GLN A 114 -19.85 0.75 -6.06
C GLN A 114 -20.66 1.98 -6.48
N GLU A 115 -21.00 2.11 -7.77
CA GLU A 115 -21.82 3.21 -8.27
C GLU A 115 -23.24 3.16 -7.68
N CYS A 116 -23.85 1.98 -7.62
CA CYS A 116 -25.17 1.79 -7.02
C CYS A 116 -25.16 2.10 -5.52
N MET A 117 -24.13 1.70 -4.80
CA MET A 117 -23.92 2.01 -3.40
C MET A 117 -23.80 3.52 -3.18
N ALA A 118 -22.98 4.19 -3.99
CA ALA A 118 -22.81 5.65 -3.93
C ALA A 118 -24.11 6.39 -4.26
N ALA A 119 -24.85 5.97 -5.28
CA ALA A 119 -26.12 6.56 -5.67
C ALA A 119 -27.20 6.42 -4.58
N ALA A 120 -27.16 5.33 -3.81
CA ALA A 120 -28.05 5.12 -2.67
C ALA A 120 -27.58 5.78 -1.38
N SER A 121 -26.42 6.45 -1.37
CA SER A 121 -25.77 6.99 -0.17
C SER A 121 -25.55 5.95 0.93
N ALA A 122 -25.35 4.70 0.54
CA ALA A 122 -25.06 3.60 1.45
C ALA A 122 -23.56 3.52 1.77
N GLN A 123 -23.22 3.07 2.97
CA GLN A 123 -21.82 2.89 3.40
C GLN A 123 -21.31 1.46 3.17
N HIS A 124 -22.25 0.51 3.09
CA HIS A 124 -21.91 -0.91 2.94
C HIS A 124 -22.77 -1.58 1.88
N LEU A 125 -22.19 -2.56 1.19
CA LEU A 125 -22.85 -3.34 0.15
C LEU A 125 -22.66 -4.83 0.44
N ARG A 126 -23.74 -5.62 0.38
CA ARG A 126 -23.74 -7.07 0.50
C ARG A 126 -24.61 -7.70 -0.58
N ASN A 127 -24.26 -8.92 -0.93
CA ASN A 127 -25.09 -9.75 -1.82
C ASN A 127 -25.49 -9.04 -3.11
N PHE A 128 -24.55 -8.27 -3.71
CA PHE A 128 -24.79 -7.59 -4.97
C PHE A 128 -24.85 -8.62 -6.09
N VAL A 129 -25.97 -8.68 -6.75
CA VAL A 129 -26.21 -9.52 -7.93
C VAL A 129 -26.62 -8.63 -9.07
N LEU A 130 -25.93 -8.73 -10.19
CA LEU A 130 -26.22 -8.01 -11.41
C LEU A 130 -26.54 -9.00 -12.53
N GLN A 131 -27.76 -8.92 -13.06
CA GLN A 131 -28.14 -9.60 -14.30
C GLN A 131 -27.93 -8.63 -15.46
N ALA A 132 -26.77 -8.71 -16.10
CA ALA A 132 -26.34 -7.76 -17.10
C ALA A 132 -26.39 -8.36 -18.51
N ALA A 133 -26.78 -7.52 -19.47
CA ALA A 133 -26.50 -7.69 -20.89
C ALA A 133 -25.36 -6.76 -21.30
N TYR A 134 -24.43 -7.28 -22.07
CA TYR A 134 -23.26 -6.54 -22.53
C TYR A 134 -23.41 -6.22 -24.01
N LYS A 135 -23.30 -4.94 -24.35
CA LYS A 135 -23.41 -4.43 -25.71
C LYS A 135 -22.17 -3.63 -26.10
N ASP A 136 -21.89 -3.53 -27.39
CA ASP A 136 -20.80 -2.71 -27.95
C ASP A 136 -19.44 -3.02 -27.29
N MET A 137 -19.10 -4.31 -27.18
CA MET A 137 -17.82 -4.75 -26.65
C MET A 137 -16.70 -4.56 -27.67
N ASN A 138 -15.73 -3.72 -27.34
CA ASN A 138 -14.53 -3.51 -28.15
C ASN A 138 -13.31 -3.95 -27.34
N TRP A 139 -12.42 -4.66 -27.97
CA TRP A 139 -11.17 -5.13 -27.38
C TRP A 139 -9.98 -4.43 -28.02
N THR A 140 -9.08 -3.97 -27.19
CA THR A 140 -7.79 -3.43 -27.64
C THR A 140 -6.70 -4.10 -26.81
N GLN A 141 -5.68 -4.59 -27.48
CA GLN A 141 -4.52 -5.18 -26.80
C GLN A 141 -3.49 -4.07 -26.53
N PHE A 142 -3.01 -4.01 -25.31
CA PHE A 142 -1.95 -3.11 -24.89
C PHE A 142 -0.70 -3.89 -24.51
N LEU A 143 0.46 -3.39 -24.93
CA LEU A 143 1.75 -3.81 -24.41
C LEU A 143 2.12 -2.89 -23.25
N LEU A 144 2.40 -3.49 -22.11
CA LEU A 144 2.76 -2.75 -20.90
C LEU A 144 4.27 -2.88 -20.64
N PRO A 145 4.99 -1.77 -20.48
CA PRO A 145 6.41 -1.81 -20.21
C PRO A 145 6.68 -2.32 -18.80
N MET A 146 7.49 -3.35 -18.69
CA MET A 146 7.87 -3.94 -17.42
C MET A 146 9.34 -4.34 -17.46
N TYR A 147 10.07 -4.01 -16.39
CA TYR A 147 11.42 -4.54 -16.18
C TYR A 147 11.33 -5.70 -15.20
N ALA A 148 11.98 -6.79 -15.54
CA ALA A 148 12.13 -7.95 -14.68
C ALA A 148 13.60 -8.11 -14.30
N SER A 149 13.85 -8.35 -13.03
CA SER A 149 15.18 -8.62 -12.48
C SER A 149 15.06 -9.64 -11.35
N TRP A 150 16.17 -10.03 -10.79
CA TRP A 150 16.18 -10.89 -9.60
C TRP A 150 17.36 -10.52 -8.70
N TYR A 151 17.25 -10.87 -7.44
CA TYR A 151 18.35 -10.84 -6.50
C TYR A 151 18.45 -12.17 -5.76
N GLN A 152 19.62 -12.45 -5.26
CA GLN A 152 19.89 -13.62 -4.43
C GLN A 152 20.01 -13.16 -2.97
N ASP A 153 19.29 -13.84 -2.08
CA ASP A 153 19.38 -13.57 -0.65
C ASP A 153 20.62 -14.20 0.00
N ASP A 154 20.76 -14.01 1.31
CA ASP A 154 21.89 -14.55 2.08
C ASP A 154 21.91 -16.09 2.14
N GLU A 155 20.80 -16.74 1.85
CA GLU A 155 20.61 -18.19 1.86
C GLU A 155 20.76 -18.80 0.46
N GLY A 156 20.99 -17.95 -0.54
CA GLY A 156 21.17 -18.35 -1.93
C GLY A 156 19.87 -18.51 -2.71
N GLN A 157 18.72 -18.10 -2.15
CA GLN A 157 17.43 -18.15 -2.83
C GLN A 157 17.29 -16.97 -3.79
N ILE A 158 16.72 -17.24 -4.97
CA ILE A 158 16.48 -16.23 -5.99
C ILE A 158 15.09 -15.65 -5.82
N HIS A 159 15.03 -14.34 -5.71
CA HIS A 159 13.76 -13.58 -5.58
C HIS A 159 13.57 -12.67 -6.79
N PRO A 160 12.43 -12.78 -7.49
CA PRO A 160 12.12 -11.89 -8.61
C PRO A 160 11.79 -10.48 -8.14
N ILE A 161 12.19 -9.52 -8.94
CA ILE A 161 11.83 -8.10 -8.81
C ILE A 161 11.17 -7.68 -10.11
N LEU A 162 10.02 -7.03 -10.01
CA LEU A 162 9.31 -6.46 -11.13
C LEU A 162 9.20 -4.95 -10.94
N VAL A 163 9.39 -4.21 -12.01
CA VAL A 163 9.28 -2.75 -12.00
C VAL A 163 8.34 -2.32 -13.10
N ASN A 164 7.34 -1.53 -12.74
CA ASN A 164 6.47 -0.88 -13.70
C ASN A 164 7.27 0.15 -14.51
N GLY A 165 7.36 -0.03 -15.82
CA GLY A 165 8.19 0.81 -16.69
C GLY A 165 7.66 2.23 -16.88
N GLN A 166 6.40 2.51 -16.56
CA GLN A 166 5.83 3.86 -16.60
C GLN A 166 6.02 4.62 -15.28
N SER A 167 5.67 3.99 -14.17
CA SER A 167 5.65 4.65 -12.86
C SER A 167 6.92 4.43 -12.03
N GLY A 168 7.75 3.45 -12.40
CA GLY A 168 8.90 3.04 -11.59
C GLY A 168 8.50 2.28 -10.30
N HIS A 169 7.23 1.93 -10.14
CA HIS A 169 6.77 1.18 -8.97
C HIS A 169 7.43 -0.20 -8.95
N ILE A 170 8.04 -0.54 -7.81
CA ILE A 170 8.80 -1.79 -7.65
C ILE A 170 7.99 -2.76 -6.81
N ASN A 171 7.79 -3.95 -7.35
CA ASN A 171 7.26 -5.09 -6.61
C ASN A 171 8.33 -6.18 -6.49
N GLY A 172 8.49 -6.70 -5.28
CA GLY A 172 9.42 -7.77 -4.96
C GLY A 172 9.52 -7.94 -3.45
N LEU A 173 9.89 -9.13 -3.03
CA LEU A 173 10.13 -9.40 -1.63
C LEU A 173 11.35 -8.58 -1.17
N ARG A 174 11.19 -7.77 -0.13
CA ARG A 174 12.29 -7.01 0.47
C ARG A 174 12.81 -7.75 1.68
N MET A 175 13.98 -8.35 1.54
CA MET A 175 14.65 -9.02 2.65
C MET A 175 15.87 -8.21 3.08
N ALA A 176 15.99 -7.98 4.38
CA ALA A 176 17.21 -7.39 4.94
C ALA A 176 18.31 -8.47 5.00
N SER A 177 19.50 -8.17 4.50
CA SER A 177 20.63 -9.07 4.60
C SER A 177 21.05 -9.23 6.06
N GLN A 178 20.86 -10.43 6.60
CA GLN A 178 21.28 -10.76 7.95
C GLN A 178 22.80 -10.80 8.08
N LYS A 179 23.52 -11.23 7.02
CA LYS A 179 24.97 -11.23 6.98
C LYS A 179 25.51 -9.82 7.10
N LYS A 180 25.02 -8.88 6.30
CA LYS A 180 25.41 -7.46 6.39
C LYS A 180 25.04 -6.86 7.75
N GLY A 181 23.86 -7.20 8.28
CA GLY A 181 23.42 -6.78 9.59
C GLY A 181 24.35 -7.26 10.71
N LYS A 182 24.77 -8.53 10.70
CA LYS A 182 25.72 -9.09 11.66
C LYS A 182 27.10 -8.44 11.56
N HIS A 183 27.60 -8.19 10.34
CA HIS A 183 28.87 -7.48 10.15
C HIS A 183 28.82 -6.05 10.68
N LEU A 184 27.73 -5.32 10.39
CA LEU A 184 27.55 -3.96 10.90
C LEU A 184 27.42 -3.94 12.43
N ALA A 185 26.66 -4.86 13.01
CA ALA A 185 26.51 -4.99 14.46
C ALA A 185 27.87 -5.32 15.12
N GLY A 186 28.67 -6.22 14.51
CA GLY A 186 30.01 -6.52 14.97
C GLY A 186 30.94 -5.30 14.95
N LEU A 187 30.91 -4.53 13.86
CA LEU A 187 31.70 -3.29 13.76
C LEU A 187 31.28 -2.27 14.83
N LEU A 188 29.99 -2.06 15.03
CA LEU A 188 29.47 -1.16 16.06
C LEU A 188 29.84 -1.61 17.47
N ALA A 189 29.83 -2.92 17.73
CA ALA A 189 30.26 -3.48 19.01
C ALA A 189 31.76 -3.23 19.29
N ILE A 190 32.62 -3.36 18.25
CA ILE A 190 34.05 -3.05 18.38
C ILE A 190 34.25 -1.56 18.67
N ILE A 191 33.54 -0.67 17.96
CA ILE A 191 33.62 0.78 18.20
C ILE A 191 33.13 1.12 19.61
N ALA A 192 32.03 0.52 20.06
CA ALA A 192 31.53 0.74 21.43
C ALA A 192 32.50 0.27 22.47
N ALA A 193 33.13 -0.90 22.31
CA ALA A 193 34.16 -1.41 23.20
C ALA A 193 35.38 -0.49 23.23
N ALA A 194 35.85 0.00 22.08
CA ALA A 194 36.96 0.96 22.03
C ALA A 194 36.65 2.27 22.73
N MET A 195 35.43 2.81 22.55
CA MET A 195 34.99 4.03 23.29
C MET A 195 34.92 3.79 24.79
N LEU A 196 34.45 2.62 25.21
CA LEU A 196 34.41 2.26 26.63
C LEU A 196 35.81 2.18 27.26
N VAL A 197 36.76 1.54 26.56
CA VAL A 197 38.16 1.49 26.97
C VAL A 197 38.76 2.89 27.06
N MET A 198 38.50 3.75 26.06
CA MET A 198 38.93 5.16 26.07
C MET A 198 38.33 5.92 27.26
N ALA A 199 37.04 5.74 27.53
CA ALA A 199 36.39 6.39 28.67
C ALA A 199 36.99 5.97 30.00
N VAL A 200 37.29 4.67 30.16
CA VAL A 200 37.97 4.15 31.36
C VAL A 200 39.39 4.73 31.49
N LEU A 201 40.14 4.79 30.40
CA LEU A 201 41.50 5.39 30.42
C LEU A 201 41.46 6.87 30.81
N ILE A 202 40.52 7.65 30.21
CA ILE A 202 40.35 9.07 30.57
C ILE A 202 39.95 9.21 32.03
N PHE A 203 39.07 8.35 32.54
CA PHE A 203 38.66 8.36 33.94
C PHE A 203 39.85 8.08 34.87
N VAL A 204 40.64 7.05 34.58
CA VAL A 204 41.82 6.67 35.36
C VAL A 204 42.90 7.77 35.31
N LEU A 205 43.19 8.30 34.10
CA LEU A 205 44.17 9.38 33.94
C LEU A 205 43.64 10.71 34.47
N GLY A 206 42.33 10.99 34.34
CA GLY A 206 41.68 12.18 34.90
C GLY A 206 41.69 12.24 36.43
N ILE A 207 41.64 11.09 37.09
CA ILE A 207 41.83 11.02 38.56
C ILE A 207 43.30 11.34 38.92
N ALA A 208 44.25 11.05 38.04
CA ALA A 208 45.68 11.31 38.24
C ALA A 208 46.10 12.76 37.90
N LEU A 209 45.26 13.54 37.19
CA LEU A 209 45.52 14.94 36.90
C LEU A 209 44.87 15.83 37.98
N PRO A 210 45.64 16.67 38.68
CA PRO A 210 45.07 17.63 39.64
C PRO A 210 44.11 18.59 38.90
N PRO A 211 43.01 19.01 39.55
CA PRO A 211 42.10 19.96 38.93
C PRO A 211 42.85 21.27 38.64
N THR A 212 42.85 21.68 37.37
CA THR A 212 43.41 22.99 37.01
C THR A 212 42.58 24.07 37.69
N PRO A 213 43.21 24.99 38.46
CA PRO A 213 42.46 26.02 39.14
C PRO A 213 41.81 26.93 38.09
N ILE A 214 40.49 27.02 38.13
CA ILE A 214 39.72 27.98 37.29
C ILE A 214 40.06 29.36 37.83
N ASN A 215 40.91 30.07 37.14
CA ASN A 215 41.29 31.43 37.48
C ASN A 215 40.14 32.38 37.12
N TRP A 216 39.28 32.68 38.07
CA TRP A 216 38.25 33.72 37.95
C TRP A 216 38.95 35.07 37.90
N MET A 217 39.30 35.54 36.70
CA MET A 217 39.76 36.92 36.52
C MET A 217 38.68 37.92 36.95
N GLY A 218 39.02 38.57 38.00
CA GLY A 218 38.50 39.71 38.64
C GLY A 218 37.44 40.55 37.96
N GLY A 219 36.28 40.65 38.61
CA GLY A 219 35.32 41.68 38.36
C GLY A 219 35.97 43.05 38.63
N LYS A 220 36.07 43.90 37.61
CA LYS A 220 36.42 45.30 37.80
C LYS A 220 35.31 46.01 38.57
N ALA A 221 35.67 46.57 39.71
CA ALA A 221 34.82 47.46 40.49
C ALA A 221 34.42 48.69 39.64
N ILE A 222 33.14 48.97 39.62
CA ILE A 222 32.58 50.20 39.02
C ILE A 222 32.74 51.32 40.08
N PRO A 223 33.39 52.46 39.78
CA PRO A 223 33.45 53.58 40.70
C PRO A 223 32.09 54.27 40.79
N LYS A 224 31.63 54.52 42.00
CA LYS A 224 30.50 55.39 42.33
C LYS A 224 30.92 56.83 42.15
N THR A 225 30.23 57.57 41.30
CA THR A 225 29.98 58.99 41.38
C THR A 225 28.54 59.27 41.19
#